data_f80633f7c24d431cd3fee4b936142b4a
#
_entry.id   f80633f7c24d431cd3fee4b936142b4a
#
_cell.length_a   1.000
_cell.length_b   1.000
_cell.length_c   1.000
_cell.angle_alpha   90.00
_cell.angle_beta   90.00
_cell.angle_gamma   90.00
#
_symmetry.space_group_name_H-M   'P 1'
#
loop_
_entity.id
_entity.type
_entity.pdbx_description
1 polymer ?
#
loop_
_entity_poly.entity_id
_entity_poly.type
_entity_poly.pdbx_seq_one_letter_code
_entity_poly.pdbx_strand_id
1 'polypeptide(L)'
;MSPSAIAETDIVTRSENISSHQSSDEMTALESMGHRGRSMPGVPKFTSYSSQRQWQLEHMAGAFRVFASEGYAEGISGHISVRDPEYEDRFWINPLGVHFGMLKASDMVCVDLEGNFVGANSVRMTFML
;
A
#
# COMPACT_ATOMS: atom_id res chain seq x y z
N MET A 1 8.16 30.45 -54.13
CA MET A 1 7.39 30.69 -52.90
C MET A 1 7.60 29.51 -51.96
N SER A 2 8.43 29.68 -50.98
CA SER A 2 8.63 28.65 -49.93
C SER A 2 7.44 28.53 -49.02
N PRO A 3 6.95 27.35 -48.71
CA PRO A 3 5.92 27.19 -47.66
C PRO A 3 6.58 27.16 -46.27
N SER A 4 6.33 28.21 -45.59
CA SER A 4 6.06 28.39 -44.16
C SER A 4 6.87 27.56 -43.15
N ALA A 5 7.88 28.22 -42.62
CA ALA A 5 8.53 27.90 -41.35
C ALA A 5 7.62 28.08 -40.10
N ILE A 6 6.34 28.42 -40.31
CA ILE A 6 5.38 28.71 -39.21
C ILE A 6 4.74 27.43 -38.63
N ALA A 7 4.70 26.33 -39.39
CA ALA A 7 4.05 25.09 -38.96
C ALA A 7 4.90 24.27 -37.96
N GLU A 8 6.24 24.34 -38.01
CA GLU A 8 7.11 23.61 -37.08
C GLU A 8 7.15 24.23 -35.68
N THR A 9 7.07 25.54 -35.60
CA THR A 9 7.09 26.25 -34.30
C THR A 9 5.81 26.00 -33.50
N ASP A 10 4.66 25.95 -34.18
CA ASP A 10 3.37 25.68 -33.54
C ASP A 10 3.23 24.25 -33.00
N ILE A 11 3.86 23.27 -33.67
CA ILE A 11 3.84 21.87 -33.23
C ILE A 11 4.70 21.66 -31.99
N VAL A 12 5.88 22.28 -31.94
CA VAL A 12 6.77 22.18 -30.78
C VAL A 12 6.18 22.87 -29.57
N THR A 13 5.58 24.05 -29.73
CA THR A 13 4.95 24.76 -28.63
C THR A 13 3.72 24.01 -28.08
N ARG A 14 3.00 23.31 -28.97
CA ARG A 14 1.82 22.53 -28.57
C ARG A 14 2.17 21.24 -27.84
N SER A 15 3.28 20.58 -28.20
CA SER A 15 3.74 19.39 -27.48
C SER A 15 4.30 19.71 -26.09
N GLU A 16 4.99 20.83 -25.92
CA GLU A 16 5.50 21.28 -24.62
C GLU A 16 4.35 21.67 -23.67
N ASN A 17 3.28 22.32 -24.18
CA ASN A 17 2.12 22.65 -23.38
C ASN A 17 1.31 21.41 -22.95
N ILE A 18 1.25 20.36 -23.78
CA ILE A 18 0.55 19.12 -23.41
C ILE A 18 1.34 18.37 -22.34
N SER A 19 2.68 18.32 -22.45
CA SER A 19 3.54 17.66 -21.47
C SER A 19 3.51 18.35 -20.10
N SER A 20 3.53 19.69 -20.06
CA SER A 20 3.48 20.46 -18.82
C SER A 20 2.10 20.38 -18.15
N HIS A 21 1.03 20.28 -18.92
CA HIS A 21 -0.34 20.19 -18.39
C HIS A 21 -0.63 18.80 -17.82
N GLN A 22 -0.16 17.74 -18.46
CA GLN A 22 -0.32 16.36 -17.94
C GLN A 22 0.44 16.15 -16.63
N SER A 23 1.66 16.67 -16.51
CA SER A 23 2.44 16.52 -15.28
C SER A 23 1.85 17.30 -14.09
N SER A 24 1.23 18.46 -14.34
CA SER A 24 0.55 19.22 -13.29
C SER A 24 -0.75 18.57 -12.83
N ASP A 25 -1.51 17.97 -13.76
CA ASP A 25 -2.76 17.27 -13.44
C ASP A 25 -2.51 15.93 -12.71
N GLU A 26 -1.45 15.21 -13.07
CA GLU A 26 -1.05 13.99 -12.33
C GLU A 26 -0.57 14.31 -10.91
N MET A 27 0.22 15.35 -10.71
CA MET A 27 0.61 15.80 -9.37
C MET A 27 -0.59 16.25 -8.54
N THR A 28 -1.54 16.95 -9.12
CA THR A 28 -2.75 17.41 -8.43
C THR A 28 -3.67 16.25 -8.04
N ALA A 29 -3.78 15.21 -8.87
CA ALA A 29 -4.54 14.00 -8.55
C ALA A 29 -3.90 13.22 -7.40
N LEU A 30 -2.58 13.02 -7.43
CA LEU A 30 -1.82 12.40 -6.33
C LEU A 30 -1.89 13.22 -5.04
N GLU A 31 -1.81 14.54 -5.12
CA GLU A 31 -1.94 15.44 -3.98
C GLU A 31 -3.35 15.42 -3.38
N SER A 32 -4.40 15.32 -4.21
CA SER A 32 -5.78 15.24 -3.73
C SER A 32 -6.09 13.89 -3.07
N MET A 33 -5.47 12.80 -3.54
CA MET A 33 -5.59 11.46 -2.96
C MET A 33 -4.65 11.24 -1.76
N GLY A 34 -3.54 11.96 -1.68
CA GLY A 34 -2.46 11.76 -0.71
C GLY A 34 -2.33 12.87 0.34
N HIS A 35 -3.40 13.55 0.76
CA HIS A 35 -3.33 14.67 1.70
C HIS A 35 -2.32 15.77 1.28
N ARG A 36 -2.14 16.00 -0.01
CA ARG A 36 -1.28 17.05 -0.58
C ARG A 36 0.19 16.97 -0.12
N GLY A 37 0.74 15.77 -0.07
CA GLY A 37 2.13 15.55 0.37
C GLY A 37 2.38 15.84 1.85
N ARG A 38 1.34 16.10 2.63
CA ARG A 38 1.47 16.25 4.08
C ARG A 38 1.58 14.88 4.73
N SER A 39 2.52 14.74 5.64
CA SER A 39 2.60 13.58 6.52
C SER A 39 1.28 13.46 7.28
N MET A 40 0.62 12.29 7.19
CA MET A 40 -0.58 12.05 7.97
C MET A 40 -0.24 12.11 9.45
N PRO A 41 -1.04 12.81 10.28
CA PRO A 41 -0.85 12.78 11.72
C PRO A 41 -0.90 11.32 12.21
N GLY A 42 0.09 10.90 12.97
CA GLY A 42 0.18 9.55 13.51
C GLY A 42 0.95 8.52 12.67
N VAL A 43 1.34 8.85 11.43
CA VAL A 43 2.24 7.99 10.63
C VAL A 43 3.67 8.52 10.77
N PRO A 44 4.58 7.76 11.41
CA PRO A 44 5.97 8.18 11.57
C PRO A 44 6.73 8.11 10.24
N LYS A 45 7.86 8.82 10.19
CA LYS A 45 8.83 8.63 9.11
C LYS A 45 9.78 7.50 9.51
N PHE A 46 9.99 6.57 8.59
CA PHE A 46 10.83 5.40 8.83
C PHE A 46 12.21 5.59 8.19
N THR A 47 13.24 5.07 8.85
CA THR A 47 14.62 5.06 8.36
C THR A 47 15.01 3.73 7.72
N SER A 48 14.18 2.68 7.88
CA SER A 48 14.40 1.38 7.28
C SER A 48 13.07 0.70 6.96
N TYR A 49 13.09 -0.20 5.97
CA TYR A 49 11.93 -1.03 5.62
C TYR A 49 11.53 -1.98 6.77
N SER A 50 12.50 -2.44 7.54
CA SER A 50 12.23 -3.30 8.69
C SER A 50 11.40 -2.59 9.75
N SER A 51 11.74 -1.35 10.11
CA SER A 51 10.98 -0.56 11.08
C SER A 51 9.60 -0.18 10.55
N GLN A 52 9.49 0.13 9.26
CA GLN A 52 8.20 0.39 8.62
C GLN A 52 7.31 -0.85 8.61
N ARG A 53 7.85 -2.00 8.25
CA ARG A 53 7.14 -3.29 8.26
C ARG A 53 6.62 -3.63 9.65
N GLN A 54 7.46 -3.51 10.67
CA GLN A 54 7.06 -3.76 12.05
C GLN A 54 5.90 -2.86 12.47
N TRP A 55 5.99 -1.57 12.21
CA TRP A 55 4.93 -0.61 12.49
C TRP A 55 3.62 -0.96 11.76
N GLN A 56 3.69 -1.31 10.47
CA GLN A 56 2.53 -1.72 9.68
C GLN A 56 1.84 -2.96 10.28
N LEU A 57 2.61 -3.98 10.65
CA LEU A 57 2.07 -5.21 11.22
C LEU A 57 1.43 -5.01 12.60
N GLU A 58 2.02 -4.14 13.43
CA GLU A 58 1.43 -3.76 14.72
C GLU A 58 0.12 -3.00 14.54
N HIS A 59 0.05 -2.07 13.58
CA HIS A 59 -1.17 -1.34 13.27
C HIS A 59 -2.24 -2.23 12.62
N MET A 60 -1.84 -3.17 11.79
CA MET A 60 -2.72 -4.19 11.23
C MET A 60 -3.35 -5.04 12.34
N ALA A 61 -2.57 -5.51 13.31
CA ALA A 61 -3.07 -6.23 14.48
C ALA A 61 -4.02 -5.36 15.32
N GLY A 62 -3.70 -4.07 15.49
CA GLY A 62 -4.56 -3.09 16.14
C GLY A 62 -5.90 -2.91 15.42
N ALA A 63 -5.87 -2.79 14.08
CA ALA A 63 -7.08 -2.68 13.26
C ALA A 63 -8.00 -3.89 13.41
N PHE A 64 -7.47 -5.11 13.42
CA PHE A 64 -8.26 -6.31 13.66
C PHE A 64 -8.94 -6.30 15.02
N ARG A 65 -8.29 -5.80 16.07
CA ARG A 65 -8.89 -5.67 17.40
C ARG A 65 -10.01 -4.64 17.43
N VAL A 66 -9.86 -3.53 16.70
CA VAL A 66 -10.93 -2.55 16.55
C VAL A 66 -12.12 -3.19 15.83
N PHE A 67 -11.91 -3.89 14.71
CA PHE A 67 -13.00 -4.60 14.03
C PHE A 67 -13.70 -5.61 14.95
N ALA A 68 -12.96 -6.35 15.76
CA ALA A 68 -13.54 -7.28 16.70
C ALA A 68 -14.37 -6.58 17.77
N SER A 69 -13.90 -5.45 18.31
CA SER A 69 -14.61 -4.67 19.33
C SER A 69 -15.90 -4.03 18.80
N GLU A 70 -15.92 -3.68 17.51
CA GLU A 70 -17.08 -3.11 16.81
C GLU A 70 -18.04 -4.17 16.26
N GLY A 71 -17.78 -5.46 16.52
CA GLY A 71 -18.66 -6.56 16.10
C GLY A 71 -18.47 -7.03 14.66
N TYR A 72 -17.39 -6.65 13.97
CA TYR A 72 -17.07 -7.07 12.60
C TYR A 72 -16.21 -8.33 12.54
N ALA A 73 -16.42 -9.28 13.42
CA ALA A 73 -15.68 -10.54 13.49
C ALA A 73 -16.63 -11.73 13.45
N GLU A 74 -17.19 -12.02 12.27
CA GLU A 74 -18.08 -13.15 12.06
C GLU A 74 -17.33 -14.39 11.62
N GLY A 75 -17.20 -15.37 12.49
CA GLY A 75 -16.57 -16.66 12.21
C GLY A 75 -15.10 -16.51 11.80
N ILE A 76 -14.76 -17.11 10.65
CA ILE A 76 -13.41 -17.08 10.06
C ILE A 76 -13.33 -16.14 8.85
N SER A 77 -14.39 -15.38 8.59
CA SER A 77 -14.51 -14.53 7.41
C SER A 77 -13.77 -13.21 7.59
N GLY A 78 -13.21 -12.73 6.49
CA GLY A 78 -12.59 -11.41 6.41
C GLY A 78 -11.08 -11.44 6.52
N HIS A 79 -10.48 -10.43 5.91
CA HIS A 79 -9.04 -10.21 5.96
C HIS A 79 -8.74 -8.72 5.80
N ILE A 80 -7.57 -8.33 6.29
CA ILE A 80 -6.90 -7.07 5.93
C ILE A 80 -5.61 -7.47 5.25
N SER A 81 -5.31 -6.83 4.13
CA SER A 81 -4.03 -6.98 3.45
C SER A 81 -3.28 -5.66 3.43
N VAL A 82 -1.99 -5.74 3.68
CA VAL A 82 -1.07 -4.59 3.64
C VAL A 82 0.11 -4.96 2.76
N ARG A 83 0.41 -4.11 1.77
CA ARG A 83 1.58 -4.32 0.90
C ARG A 83 2.86 -4.20 1.70
N ASP A 84 3.83 -5.08 1.42
CA ASP A 84 5.17 -4.99 2.00
C ASP A 84 5.84 -3.68 1.58
N PRO A 85 6.51 -2.94 2.48
CA PRO A 85 7.11 -1.66 2.15
C PRO A 85 8.36 -1.77 1.27
N GLU A 86 9.00 -2.94 1.22
CA GLU A 86 10.23 -3.19 0.48
C GLU A 86 9.99 -3.94 -0.83
N TYR A 87 9.05 -4.89 -0.83
CA TYR A 87 8.76 -5.78 -1.94
C TYR A 87 7.37 -5.51 -2.51
N GLU A 88 7.28 -4.98 -3.71
CA GLU A 88 6.01 -4.60 -4.35
C GLU A 88 5.11 -5.78 -4.72
N ASP A 89 5.68 -6.98 -4.84
CA ASP A 89 5.01 -8.23 -5.18
C ASP A 89 4.51 -9.01 -3.97
N ARG A 90 4.59 -8.45 -2.74
CA ARG A 90 4.28 -9.14 -1.49
C ARG A 90 3.25 -8.38 -0.66
N PHE A 91 2.45 -9.18 0.05
CA PHE A 91 1.44 -8.68 0.97
C PHE A 91 1.49 -9.41 2.30
N TRP A 92 1.18 -8.69 3.35
CA TRP A 92 0.93 -9.23 4.67
C TRP A 92 -0.57 -9.37 4.88
N ILE A 93 -1.01 -10.55 5.34
CA ILE A 93 -2.40 -10.88 5.63
C ILE A 93 -2.50 -11.61 6.98
N ASN A 94 -3.71 -11.68 7.53
CA ASN A 94 -3.98 -12.51 8.70
C ASN A 94 -4.04 -14.01 8.33
N PRO A 95 -3.61 -14.92 9.23
CA PRO A 95 -3.84 -16.35 9.05
C PRO A 95 -5.34 -16.66 9.11
N LEU A 96 -5.76 -17.67 8.35
CA LEU A 96 -7.11 -18.19 8.39
C LEU A 96 -7.41 -18.86 9.74
N GLY A 97 -8.61 -18.68 10.26
CA GLY A 97 -9.09 -19.40 11.44
C GLY A 97 -8.68 -18.79 12.79
N VAL A 98 -8.02 -17.65 12.80
CA VAL A 98 -7.71 -16.91 14.03
C VAL A 98 -8.70 -15.76 14.21
N HIS A 99 -9.38 -15.71 15.35
CA HIS A 99 -10.31 -14.63 15.66
C HIS A 99 -9.61 -13.27 15.70
N PHE A 100 -10.22 -12.26 15.11
CA PHE A 100 -9.64 -10.91 14.96
C PHE A 100 -9.14 -10.32 16.28
N GLY A 101 -9.88 -10.49 17.37
CA GLY A 101 -9.49 -10.00 18.69
C GLY A 101 -8.23 -10.68 19.28
N MET A 102 -7.78 -11.79 18.71
CA MET A 102 -6.63 -12.57 19.18
C MET A 102 -5.39 -12.36 18.31
N LEU A 103 -5.52 -11.71 17.15
CA LEU A 103 -4.42 -11.51 16.22
C LEU A 103 -3.34 -10.59 16.78
N LYS A 104 -2.09 -10.98 16.55
CA LYS A 104 -0.88 -10.25 16.90
C LYS A 104 -0.08 -9.94 15.64
N ALA A 105 0.78 -8.94 15.71
CA ALA A 105 1.72 -8.65 14.62
C ALA A 105 2.57 -9.87 14.21
N SER A 106 2.94 -10.71 15.19
CA SER A 106 3.70 -11.95 14.96
C SER A 106 2.92 -13.05 14.21
N ASP A 107 1.61 -12.96 14.15
CA ASP A 107 0.77 -13.98 13.51
C ASP A 107 0.59 -13.71 12.00
N MET A 108 0.93 -12.51 11.54
CA MET A 108 0.76 -12.12 10.14
C MET A 108 1.65 -12.92 9.21
N VAL A 109 1.10 -13.28 8.06
CA VAL A 109 1.76 -14.07 7.02
C VAL A 109 2.00 -13.23 5.77
N CYS A 110 3.15 -13.47 5.14
CA CYS A 110 3.53 -12.83 3.89
C CYS A 110 3.23 -13.79 2.72
N VAL A 111 2.51 -13.27 1.72
CA VAL A 111 2.17 -13.98 0.49
C VAL A 111 2.61 -13.15 -0.72
N ASP A 112 2.91 -13.81 -1.83
CA ASP A 112 3.16 -13.16 -3.11
C ASP A 112 1.85 -12.89 -3.88
N LEU A 113 1.97 -12.30 -5.08
CA LEU A 113 0.82 -12.00 -5.95
C LEU A 113 0.08 -13.24 -6.46
N GLU A 114 0.75 -14.38 -6.52
CA GLU A 114 0.20 -15.68 -6.89
C GLU A 114 -0.48 -16.39 -5.72
N GLY A 115 -0.36 -15.82 -4.50
CA GLY A 115 -0.92 -16.39 -3.27
C GLY A 115 -0.03 -17.43 -2.60
N ASN A 116 1.23 -17.58 -3.03
CA ASN A 116 2.16 -18.49 -2.39
C ASN A 116 2.66 -17.90 -1.06
N PHE A 117 2.83 -18.76 -0.08
CA PHE A 117 3.43 -18.37 1.19
C PHE A 117 4.93 -18.05 1.00
N VAL A 118 5.32 -16.85 1.40
CA VAL A 118 6.72 -16.36 1.33
C VAL A 118 7.39 -16.38 2.69
N GLY A 119 6.63 -16.11 3.75
CA GLY A 119 7.17 -16.07 5.10
C GLY A 119 6.12 -15.70 6.15
N ALA A 120 6.54 -15.74 7.40
CA ALA A 120 5.74 -15.29 8.55
C ALA A 120 6.58 -14.41 9.46
N ASN A 121 5.92 -13.55 10.21
CA ASN A 121 6.60 -12.70 11.19
C ASN A 121 7.00 -13.48 12.47
N SER A 122 6.51 -14.72 12.65
CA SER A 122 6.91 -15.62 13.71
C SER A 122 7.13 -17.04 13.24
N VAL A 123 7.99 -17.77 13.95
CA VAL A 123 8.40 -19.16 13.67
C VAL A 123 7.27 -20.20 13.91
N ARG A 124 6.08 -19.78 14.30
CA ARG A 124 5.00 -20.69 14.77
C ARG A 124 4.12 -21.33 13.68
N MET A 125 4.42 -21.18 12.41
CA MET A 125 3.58 -21.72 11.34
C MET A 125 3.97 -23.11 10.83
N THR A 126 4.47 -24.00 11.67
CA THR A 126 4.80 -25.39 11.26
C THR A 126 3.57 -26.32 11.15
N PHE A 127 2.34 -25.85 11.47
CA PHE A 127 1.18 -26.74 11.63
C PHE A 127 -0.08 -26.32 10.86
N MET A 128 0.04 -25.75 9.66
CA MET A 128 -1.13 -25.54 8.79
C MET A 128 -0.84 -25.97 7.34
N LEU A 129 -0.44 -27.21 7.17
CA LEU A 129 -0.56 -27.93 5.92
C LEU A 129 -1.50 -29.12 6.14
#